data_556dbf0c2d8a0bbbac2b50e61fee9781
#
_entry.id   556dbf0c2d8a0bbbac2b50e61fee9781
#
_cell.length_a   1.000
_cell.length_b   1.000
_cell.length_c   1.000
_cell.angle_alpha   90.00
_cell.angle_beta   90.00
_cell.angle_gamma   90.00
#
_symmetry.space_group_name_H-M   'P 1'
#
loop_
_entity.id
_entity.type
_entity.pdbx_description
1 polymer ?
#
loop_
_entity_poly.entity_id
_entity_poly.type
_entity_poly.pdbx_seq_one_letter_code
_entity_poly.pdbx_strand_id
1 'polypeptide(L)'
;MTARDFRRIALGLTDAIEGAHMGHPDFRVNGRIFATLHPDNEHGMVKLPPDQQQRFVGDHPETFVPENGAWGRQGCTRVRLAAVDEETLGEAMTLAWQTAVSLKSEVKSLKRSRKLEAGKQSRKREDRRRSSKP
;
A
#
# COMPACT_ATOMS: atom_id res chain seq x y z
N MET A 1 19.10 -4.95 6.05
CA MET A 1 18.00 -5.94 6.06
C MET A 1 18.04 -6.74 4.78
N THR A 2 17.57 -7.97 4.85
CA THR A 2 17.52 -8.86 3.68
C THR A 2 16.07 -9.01 3.20
N ALA A 3 15.90 -9.66 2.05
CA ALA A 3 14.56 -9.98 1.56
C ALA A 3 13.83 -10.86 2.57
N ARG A 4 14.55 -11.75 3.24
CA ARG A 4 13.97 -12.61 4.28
C ARG A 4 13.45 -11.77 5.44
N ASP A 5 14.20 -10.75 5.85
CA ASP A 5 13.77 -9.87 6.93
C ASP A 5 12.51 -9.11 6.54
N PHE A 6 12.46 -8.62 5.30
CA PHE A 6 11.29 -7.92 4.78
C PHE A 6 10.06 -8.82 4.86
N ARG A 7 10.22 -10.07 4.40
CA ARG A 7 9.13 -11.04 4.44
C ARG A 7 8.68 -11.31 5.87
N ARG A 8 9.62 -11.48 6.77
CA ARG A 8 9.31 -11.77 8.18
C ARG A 8 8.47 -10.64 8.80
N ILE A 9 8.87 -9.40 8.54
CA ILE A 9 8.17 -8.25 9.10
C ILE A 9 6.77 -8.15 8.52
N ALA A 10 6.64 -8.32 7.20
CA ALA A 10 5.34 -8.23 6.55
C ALA A 10 4.38 -9.31 7.07
N LEU A 11 4.87 -10.54 7.19
CA LEU A 11 4.02 -11.65 7.61
C LEU A 11 3.75 -11.66 9.12
N GLY A 12 4.46 -10.84 9.86
CA GLY A 12 4.19 -10.68 11.28
C GLY A 12 2.97 -9.83 11.58
N LEU A 13 2.41 -9.16 10.58
CA LEU A 13 1.22 -8.33 10.78
C LEU A 13 -0.04 -9.18 10.70
N THR A 14 -1.08 -8.76 11.43
CA THR A 14 -2.28 -9.55 11.56
C THR A 14 -2.94 -9.82 10.20
N ASP A 15 -3.26 -11.09 9.96
CA ASP A 15 -3.95 -11.54 8.76
C ASP A 15 -3.20 -11.28 7.45
N ALA A 16 -1.89 -10.98 7.55
CA ALA A 16 -1.08 -10.80 6.35
C ALA A 16 -0.77 -12.15 5.73
N ILE A 17 -0.88 -12.23 4.42
CA ILE A 17 -0.56 -13.46 3.68
C ILE A 17 0.37 -13.10 2.52
N GLU A 18 1.13 -14.09 2.10
CA GLU A 18 2.03 -13.91 0.96
C GLU A 18 1.40 -14.50 -0.28
N GLY A 19 1.46 -13.74 -1.38
CA GLY A 19 1.09 -14.21 -2.70
C GLY A 19 2.22 -13.91 -3.66
N ALA A 20 1.93 -13.95 -4.93
CA ALA A 20 2.92 -13.60 -5.94
C ALA A 20 2.22 -13.10 -7.19
N HIS A 21 2.88 -12.19 -7.88
CA HIS A 21 2.42 -11.77 -9.20
C HIS A 21 3.63 -11.37 -10.03
N MET A 22 3.56 -11.65 -11.31
CA MET A 22 4.62 -11.32 -12.24
C MET A 22 5.99 -11.83 -11.79
N GLY A 23 5.98 -12.99 -11.11
CA GLY A 23 7.21 -13.67 -10.74
C GLY A 23 7.86 -13.21 -9.45
N HIS A 24 7.24 -12.31 -8.68
CA HIS A 24 7.83 -11.91 -7.41
C HIS A 24 6.78 -11.86 -6.30
N PRO A 25 7.23 -11.97 -5.03
CA PRO A 25 6.31 -12.06 -3.89
C PRO A 25 5.58 -10.75 -3.62
N ASP A 26 4.34 -10.87 -3.19
CA ASP A 26 3.62 -9.74 -2.65
C ASP A 26 3.01 -10.13 -1.30
N PHE A 27 2.61 -9.12 -0.52
CA PHE A 27 2.05 -9.32 0.80
C PHE A 27 0.71 -8.60 0.85
N ARG A 28 -0.31 -9.32 1.31
CA ARG A 28 -1.69 -8.87 1.22
C ARG A 28 -2.41 -8.98 2.55
N VAL A 29 -3.36 -8.09 2.75
CA VAL A 29 -4.32 -8.19 3.84
C VAL A 29 -5.68 -7.82 3.26
N ASN A 30 -6.68 -8.65 3.56
CA ASN A 30 -8.05 -8.46 3.07
C ASN A 30 -8.11 -8.32 1.55
N GLY A 31 -7.25 -9.06 0.85
CA GLY A 31 -7.23 -9.06 -0.60
C GLY A 31 -6.52 -7.88 -1.24
N ARG A 32 -5.89 -7.01 -0.46
CA ARG A 32 -5.18 -5.84 -1.00
C ARG A 32 -3.70 -5.97 -0.74
N ILE A 33 -2.90 -5.70 -1.76
CA ILE A 33 -1.44 -5.72 -1.63
C ILE A 33 -0.99 -4.48 -0.87
N PHE A 34 -0.19 -4.67 0.20
CA PHE A 34 0.37 -3.54 0.94
C PHE A 34 1.89 -3.46 0.79
N ALA A 35 2.53 -4.52 0.31
CA ALA A 35 3.98 -4.54 0.13
C ALA A 35 4.35 -5.59 -0.89
N THR A 36 5.51 -5.41 -1.54
CA THR A 36 6.05 -6.41 -2.46
C THR A 36 7.56 -6.47 -2.31
N LEU A 37 8.16 -7.56 -2.80
CA LEU A 37 9.61 -7.66 -2.94
C LEU A 37 9.95 -7.53 -4.41
N HIS A 38 10.98 -6.73 -4.72
CA HIS A 38 11.45 -6.60 -6.09
C HIS A 38 12.22 -7.86 -6.49
N PRO A 39 12.26 -8.17 -7.80
CA PRO A 39 12.98 -9.36 -8.26
C PRO A 39 14.47 -9.37 -7.95
N ASP A 40 15.07 -8.20 -7.71
CA ASP A 40 16.49 -8.12 -7.40
C ASP A 40 16.82 -8.53 -5.98
N ASN A 41 15.80 -8.72 -5.12
CA ASN A 41 15.96 -9.05 -3.71
C ASN A 41 16.77 -8.01 -2.92
N GLU A 42 16.95 -6.82 -3.50
CA GLU A 42 17.65 -5.71 -2.84
C GLU A 42 16.72 -4.59 -2.46
N HIS A 43 15.53 -4.59 -3.02
CA HIS A 43 14.53 -3.56 -2.78
C HIS A 43 13.19 -4.20 -2.47
N GLY A 44 12.41 -3.51 -1.63
CA GLY A 44 11.02 -3.81 -1.43
C GLY A 44 10.18 -2.62 -1.82
N MET A 45 8.88 -2.77 -1.73
CA MET A 45 7.93 -1.68 -1.94
C MET A 45 6.91 -1.74 -0.83
N VAL A 46 6.57 -0.58 -0.27
CA VAL A 46 5.47 -0.44 0.68
C VAL A 46 4.52 0.61 0.12
N LYS A 47 3.23 0.37 0.28
CA LYS A 47 2.21 1.26 -0.27
C LYS A 47 1.72 2.18 0.84
N LEU A 48 2.23 3.40 0.86
CA LEU A 48 1.94 4.39 1.89
C LEU A 48 0.95 5.42 1.42
N PRO A 49 0.18 6.03 2.34
CA PRO A 49 -0.56 7.24 1.98
C PRO A 49 0.43 8.30 1.50
N PRO A 50 0.05 9.16 0.55
CA PRO A 50 1.00 10.12 -0.01
C PRO A 50 1.67 11.03 1.01
N ASP A 51 0.97 11.45 2.06
CA ASP A 51 1.57 12.29 3.09
C ASP A 51 2.63 11.53 3.88
N GLN A 52 2.40 10.24 4.16
CA GLN A 52 3.37 9.40 4.85
C GLN A 52 4.55 9.09 3.94
N GLN A 53 4.29 8.88 2.65
CA GLN A 53 5.36 8.69 1.69
C GLN A 53 6.31 9.88 1.73
N GLN A 54 5.77 11.10 1.71
CA GLN A 54 6.59 12.31 1.76
C GLN A 54 7.42 12.37 3.02
N ARG A 55 6.85 11.97 4.14
CA ARG A 55 7.56 11.97 5.41
C ARG A 55 8.74 11.01 5.40
N PHE A 56 8.50 9.77 4.98
CA PHE A 56 9.57 8.77 4.95
C PHE A 56 10.65 9.12 3.94
N VAL A 57 10.26 9.62 2.77
CA VAL A 57 11.24 10.03 1.75
C VAL A 57 12.06 11.23 2.25
N GLY A 58 11.39 12.18 2.91
CA GLY A 58 12.09 13.35 3.43
C GLY A 58 13.04 13.03 4.57
N ASP A 59 12.61 12.16 5.48
CA ASP A 59 13.42 11.79 6.64
C ASP A 59 14.53 10.80 6.30
N HIS A 60 14.31 9.96 5.28
CA HIS A 60 15.25 8.90 4.94
C HIS A 60 15.42 8.83 3.42
N PRO A 61 15.99 9.88 2.79
CA PRO A 61 16.05 9.94 1.33
C PRO A 61 16.94 8.87 0.70
N GLU A 62 17.86 8.28 1.49
CA GLU A 62 18.72 7.22 0.99
C GLU A 62 18.05 5.85 1.05
N THR A 63 16.94 5.78 1.75
CA THR A 63 16.26 4.52 2.04
C THR A 63 14.95 4.40 1.27
N PHE A 64 14.17 5.47 1.21
CA PHE A 64 12.84 5.47 0.62
C PHE A 64 12.78 6.39 -0.58
N VAL A 65 12.29 5.86 -1.69
CA VAL A 65 12.14 6.61 -2.94
C VAL A 65 10.79 6.27 -3.55
N PRO A 66 10.03 7.27 -4.02
CA PRO A 66 8.76 6.93 -4.68
C PRO A 66 9.01 6.07 -5.91
N GLU A 67 8.13 5.11 -6.14
CA GLU A 67 8.22 4.32 -7.36
C GLU A 67 7.96 5.21 -8.57
N ASN A 68 8.35 4.75 -9.74
CA ASN A 68 8.23 5.54 -10.96
C ASN A 68 6.79 5.73 -11.37
N GLY A 69 6.50 6.89 -11.95
CA GLY A 69 5.23 7.15 -12.60
C GLY A 69 4.04 7.18 -11.66
N ALA A 70 2.92 6.68 -12.16
CA ALA A 70 1.66 6.71 -11.42
C ALA A 70 1.69 5.93 -10.12
N TRP A 71 2.47 4.85 -10.09
CA TRP A 71 2.58 4.04 -8.87
C TRP A 71 3.12 4.86 -7.71
N GLY A 72 4.18 5.62 -7.96
CA GLY A 72 4.76 6.49 -6.93
C GLY A 72 3.79 7.57 -6.48
N ARG A 73 3.05 8.14 -7.42
CA ARG A 73 2.08 9.18 -7.08
C ARG A 73 0.94 8.64 -6.22
N GLN A 74 0.68 7.34 -6.31
CA GLN A 74 -0.35 6.70 -5.49
C GLN A 74 0.16 6.24 -4.14
N GLY A 75 1.45 6.44 -3.87
CA GLY A 75 2.02 6.09 -2.58
C GLY A 75 2.93 4.88 -2.58
N CYS A 76 3.11 4.23 -3.72
CA CYS A 76 4.05 3.11 -3.79
C CYS A 76 5.46 3.63 -3.60
N THR A 77 6.16 3.11 -2.61
CA THR A 77 7.43 3.65 -2.14
C THR A 77 8.46 2.53 -2.11
N ARG A 78 9.56 2.73 -2.84
CA ARG A 78 10.64 1.75 -2.88
C ARG A 78 11.47 1.84 -1.63
N VAL A 79 11.81 0.69 -1.07
CA VAL A 79 12.65 0.60 0.13
C VAL A 79 13.96 -0.08 -0.24
N ARG A 80 15.05 0.60 0.07
CA ARG A 80 16.38 0.04 -0.17
C ARG A 80 16.77 -0.79 1.05
N LEU A 81 16.82 -2.09 0.88
CA LEU A 81 17.00 -2.98 2.03
C LEU A 81 18.36 -2.81 2.70
N ALA A 82 19.39 -2.49 1.91
CA ALA A 82 20.72 -2.30 2.49
C ALA A 82 20.80 -1.07 3.40
N ALA A 83 19.87 -0.13 3.27
CA ALA A 83 19.92 1.11 4.02
C ALA A 83 18.90 1.20 5.16
N VAL A 84 17.85 0.37 5.13
CA VAL A 84 16.77 0.47 6.12
C VAL A 84 17.10 -0.37 7.35
N ASP A 85 16.74 0.16 8.53
CA ASP A 85 16.84 -0.63 9.76
C ASP A 85 15.47 -1.26 10.07
N GLU A 86 15.49 -2.19 11.03
CA GLU A 86 14.29 -2.96 11.34
C GLU A 86 13.17 -2.09 11.89
N GLU A 87 13.50 -1.13 12.73
CA GLU A 87 12.49 -0.27 13.35
C GLU A 87 11.80 0.59 12.30
N THR A 88 12.57 1.20 11.42
CA THR A 88 12.02 2.06 10.37
C THR A 88 11.20 1.26 9.38
N LEU A 89 11.70 0.09 8.99
CA LEU A 89 10.95 -0.76 8.07
C LEU A 89 9.66 -1.24 8.72
N GLY A 90 9.72 -1.61 10.00
CA GLY A 90 8.53 -2.03 10.73
C GLY A 90 7.49 -0.93 10.78
N GLU A 91 7.91 0.30 10.99
CA GLU A 91 6.98 1.42 11.02
C GLU A 91 6.32 1.62 9.65
N ALA A 92 7.11 1.65 8.59
CA ALA A 92 6.58 1.84 7.25
C ALA A 92 5.66 0.69 6.85
N MET A 93 6.06 -0.54 7.17
CA MET A 93 5.27 -1.72 6.85
C MET A 93 3.93 -1.70 7.58
N THR A 94 3.94 -1.31 8.85
CA THR A 94 2.71 -1.22 9.65
C THR A 94 1.76 -0.19 9.07
N LEU A 95 2.29 0.97 8.66
CA LEU A 95 1.47 2.01 8.06
C LEU A 95 0.86 1.53 6.75
N ALA A 96 1.63 0.81 5.94
CA ALA A 96 1.12 0.27 4.68
C ALA A 96 -0.01 -0.73 4.95
N TRP A 97 0.20 -1.60 5.93
CA TRP A 97 -0.79 -2.59 6.34
C TRP A 97 -2.07 -1.92 6.86
N GLN A 98 -1.91 -0.92 7.73
CA GLN A 98 -3.05 -0.18 8.27
C GLN A 98 -3.85 0.51 7.17
N THR A 99 -3.15 1.07 6.19
CA THR A 99 -3.79 1.73 5.07
C THR A 99 -4.62 0.75 4.26
N ALA A 100 -4.09 -0.44 4.00
CA ALA A 100 -4.81 -1.45 3.25
C ALA A 100 -6.07 -1.90 3.97
N VAL A 101 -5.97 -2.08 5.30
CA VAL A 101 -7.13 -2.47 6.11
C VAL A 101 -8.18 -1.36 6.12
N SER A 102 -7.74 -0.12 6.31
CA SER A 102 -8.66 1.02 6.39
C SER A 102 -9.38 1.27 5.07
N LEU A 103 -8.65 1.20 3.96
CA LEU A 103 -9.26 1.41 2.64
C LEU A 103 -10.36 0.40 2.38
N LYS A 104 -10.14 -0.85 2.76
CA LYS A 104 -11.16 -1.88 2.58
C LYS A 104 -12.41 -1.55 3.38
N SER A 105 -12.23 -1.13 4.63
CA SER A 105 -13.34 -0.75 5.50
C SER A 105 -14.08 0.45 4.95
N GLU A 106 -13.34 1.46 4.49
CA GLU A 106 -13.94 2.66 3.92
C GLU A 106 -14.75 2.35 2.68
N VAL A 107 -14.23 1.49 1.82
CA VAL A 107 -14.94 1.11 0.61
C VAL A 107 -16.26 0.45 0.95
N LYS A 108 -16.27 -0.43 1.95
CA LYS A 108 -17.51 -1.07 2.39
C LYS A 108 -18.51 -0.05 2.91
N SER A 109 -18.03 0.90 3.69
CA SER A 109 -18.89 1.94 4.23
C SER A 109 -19.47 2.80 3.13
N LEU A 110 -18.66 3.19 2.17
CA LEU A 110 -19.12 4.02 1.05
C LEU A 110 -20.15 3.29 0.22
N LYS A 111 -19.94 2.00 -0.04
CA LYS A 111 -20.90 1.22 -0.79
C LYS A 111 -22.23 1.14 -0.07
N ARG A 112 -22.20 0.99 1.23
CA ARG A 112 -23.41 0.92 2.04
C ARG A 112 -24.17 2.23 1.99
N SER A 113 -23.46 3.34 2.16
CA SER A 113 -24.07 4.67 2.11
C SER A 113 -24.67 4.94 0.74
N ARG A 114 -23.94 4.59 -0.31
CA ARG A 114 -24.40 4.80 -1.67
C ARG A 114 -25.67 3.99 -1.93
N LYS A 115 -25.72 2.78 -1.41
CA LYS A 115 -26.89 1.94 -1.57
C LYS A 115 -28.12 2.56 -0.92
N LEU A 116 -27.93 3.14 0.26
CA LEU A 116 -29.02 3.81 0.95
C LEU A 116 -29.48 5.03 0.20
N GLU A 117 -28.57 5.73 -0.44
CA GLU A 117 -28.89 6.94 -1.18
C GLU A 117 -29.41 6.66 -2.58
N ALA A 118 -29.21 5.46 -3.07
CA ALA A 118 -29.62 5.11 -4.42
C ALA A 118 -31.11 5.28 -4.62
N GLY A 119 -31.88 5.22 -3.54
CA GLY A 119 -33.31 5.48 -3.64
C GLY A 119 -33.64 6.92 -3.90
N LYS A 120 -32.68 7.82 -3.71
CA LYS A 120 -32.91 9.26 -3.88
C LYS A 120 -32.40 9.79 -5.20
N GLN A 121 -31.31 9.20 -5.74
CA GLN A 121 -30.70 9.66 -6.98
C GLN A 121 -30.18 8.47 -7.74
N SER A 122 -30.15 8.68 -8.98
CA SER A 122 -29.49 7.72 -9.81
C SER A 122 -28.17 8.28 -10.23
N ARG A 123 -27.35 8.64 -10.43
CA ARG A 123 -26.02 8.93 -10.83
C ARG A 123 -25.06 9.44 -11.32
N LYS A 124 -24.64 10.09 -11.44
CA LYS A 124 -23.50 10.51 -11.89
C LYS A 124 -22.38 10.41 -11.94
N ARG A 125 -22.86 10.44 -11.73
CA ARG A 125 -21.67 10.17 -11.79
C ARG A 125 -20.80 9.58 -11.88
N GLU A 126 -21.31 9.67 -11.86
CA GLU A 126 -20.41 8.91 -11.88
C GLU A 126 -19.53 8.93 -12.02
N ASP A 127 -20.40 9.67 -12.00
CA ASP A 127 -19.54 9.32 -12.16
C ASP A 127 -18.58 9.75 -12.07
N ARG A 128 -19.13 10.29 -12.32
CA ARG A 128 -18.44 10.35 -12.26
C ARG A 128 -17.45 10.13 -12.22
N ARG A 129 -18.12 10.38 -12.13
CA ARG A 129 -17.59 9.77 -11.94
C ARG A 129 -16.71 9.56 -12.04
N ARG A 130 -17.36 9.80 -12.19
CA ARG A 130 -16.88 9.17 -12.12
C ARG A 130 -15.95 9.11 -12.25
N SER A 131 -16.64 9.58 -12.34
CA SER A 131 -15.91 9.12 -12.35
C SER A 131 -15.11 9.05 -12.16
N SER A 132 -15.64 9.45 -12.26
CA SER A 132 -14.92 9.06 -12.08
C SER A 132 -14.31 8.88 -11.71
N LYS A 133 -14.70 9.34 -11.71
CA LYS A 133 -14.21 8.83 -11.39
C LYS A 133 -13.45 8.49 -11.31
N PRO A 134 -14.46 9.13 -11.30
CA PRO A 134 -13.84 8.55 -11.27
C PRO A 134 -13.51 8.06 -10.99
#